data_2aed07f04cfdf0dcfe04d96626f9de72
#
_entry.id   2aed07f04cfdf0dcfe04d96626f9de72
#
_cell.length_a   1.000
_cell.length_b   1.000
_cell.length_c   1.000
_cell.angle_alpha   90.00
_cell.angle_beta   90.00
_cell.angle_gamma   90.00
#
_symmetry.space_group_name_H-M   'P 1'
#
loop_
_entity.id
_entity.type
_entity.pdbx_description
1 polymer ?
#
loop_
_entity_poly.entity_id
_entity_poly.type
_entity_poly.pdbx_seq_one_letter_code
_entity_poly.pdbx_strand_id
1 'polypeptide(L)'
;MSLRVGNGFDIHRFSDDPDRPLILGGVRFEEGPGLVGHSDADVIAHACADALLGAVGLGDIGEMFPDTDERWRGADSLTLLTEVVSRLADHGWRPVNIDCSVVAERPKLAPHRATMVQRLSDATGAPVSVKGRRAEGIGGLGRAEGIACFASALVESIGPDVVGTPHAPDAPTPKDHRS
;
A
#
# COMPACT_ATOMS: atom_id res chain seq x y z
N MET A 1 8.83 22.36 11.17
CA MET A 1 7.82 21.39 10.64
C MET A 1 8.11 21.16 9.17
N SER A 2 8.62 19.98 8.82
CA SER A 2 8.92 19.63 7.42
C SER A 2 7.78 18.79 6.87
N LEU A 3 7.42 19.02 5.59
CA LEU A 3 6.42 18.23 4.87
C LEU A 3 7.09 17.46 3.73
N ARG A 4 6.64 16.24 3.48
CA ARG A 4 7.06 15.44 2.33
C ARG A 4 5.85 14.80 1.66
N VAL A 5 5.96 14.59 0.35
CA VAL A 5 4.95 13.90 -0.46
C VAL A 5 5.56 12.61 -0.96
N GLY A 6 4.81 11.53 -0.87
CA GLY A 6 5.13 10.26 -1.49
C GLY A 6 4.04 9.83 -2.46
N ASN A 7 4.43 9.00 -3.41
CA ASN A 7 3.54 8.37 -4.37
C ASN A 7 3.72 6.86 -4.30
N GLY A 8 2.62 6.14 -4.26
CA GLY A 8 2.59 4.68 -4.30
C GLY A 8 1.76 4.19 -5.47
N PHE A 9 2.17 3.08 -6.03
CA PHE A 9 1.46 2.40 -7.09
C PHE A 9 1.54 0.90 -6.85
N ASP A 10 0.39 0.24 -6.88
CA ASP A 10 0.33 -1.21 -6.83
C ASP A 10 -0.66 -1.75 -7.85
N ILE A 11 -0.41 -2.96 -8.35
CA ILE A 11 -1.25 -3.64 -9.32
C ILE A 11 -1.21 -5.14 -9.11
N HIS A 12 -2.37 -5.75 -9.04
CA HIS A 12 -2.51 -7.20 -8.91
C HIS A 12 -3.48 -7.75 -9.95
N ARG A 13 -3.14 -8.89 -10.54
CA ARG A 13 -4.06 -9.64 -11.39
C ARG A 13 -5.08 -10.41 -10.55
N PHE A 14 -6.23 -10.68 -11.12
CA PHE A 14 -7.19 -11.59 -10.49
C PHE A 14 -6.63 -13.01 -10.39
N SER A 15 -7.02 -13.70 -9.31
CA SER A 15 -6.65 -15.08 -9.04
C SER A 15 -7.55 -16.05 -9.81
N ASP A 16 -6.97 -17.17 -10.23
CA ASP A 16 -7.70 -18.31 -10.77
C ASP A 16 -8.21 -19.24 -9.65
N ASP A 17 -7.79 -19.02 -8.39
CA ASP A 17 -8.25 -19.74 -7.21
C ASP A 17 -9.61 -19.18 -6.75
N PRO A 18 -10.68 -20.00 -6.84
CA PRO A 18 -12.03 -19.55 -6.47
C PRO A 18 -12.21 -19.31 -4.97
N ASP A 19 -11.35 -19.90 -4.14
CA ASP A 19 -11.43 -19.77 -2.68
C ASP A 19 -10.66 -18.56 -2.14
N ARG A 20 -9.86 -17.88 -3.00
CA ARG A 20 -9.13 -16.69 -2.61
C ARG A 20 -10.06 -15.50 -2.46
N PRO A 21 -10.16 -14.90 -1.25
CA PRO A 21 -11.04 -13.76 -1.03
C PRO A 21 -10.52 -12.50 -1.75
N LEU A 22 -11.44 -11.66 -2.20
CA LEU A 22 -11.11 -10.32 -2.68
C LEU A 22 -11.16 -9.35 -1.50
N ILE A 23 -10.00 -8.76 -1.16
CA ILE A 23 -9.87 -7.74 -0.12
C ILE A 23 -9.44 -6.43 -0.76
N LEU A 24 -10.17 -5.35 -0.48
CA LEU A 24 -9.85 -4.00 -0.97
C LEU A 24 -10.10 -2.97 0.14
N GLY A 25 -9.07 -2.22 0.52
CA GLY A 25 -9.15 -1.25 1.62
C GLY A 25 -9.56 -1.91 2.95
N GLY A 26 -9.09 -3.13 3.19
CA GLY A 26 -9.42 -3.95 4.35
C GLY A 26 -10.85 -4.50 4.36
N VAL A 27 -11.61 -4.35 3.28
CA VAL A 27 -12.98 -4.84 3.15
C VAL A 27 -13.01 -6.07 2.27
N ARG A 28 -13.63 -7.16 2.78
CA ARG A 28 -13.91 -8.34 1.98
C ARG A 28 -15.09 -8.07 1.05
N PHE A 29 -14.88 -8.34 -0.22
CA PHE A 29 -15.91 -8.31 -1.26
C PHE A 29 -16.40 -9.72 -1.51
N GLU A 30 -17.71 -9.90 -1.51
CA GLU A 30 -18.34 -11.20 -1.78
C GLU A 30 -18.45 -11.49 -3.29
N GLU A 31 -18.27 -10.47 -4.12
CA GLU A 31 -18.36 -10.56 -5.58
C GLU A 31 -16.98 -10.50 -6.23
N GLY A 32 -16.69 -11.49 -7.06
CA GLY A 32 -15.47 -11.54 -7.90
C GLY A 32 -14.34 -12.36 -7.32
N PRO A 33 -13.33 -12.67 -8.14
CA PRO A 33 -12.15 -13.42 -7.73
C PRO A 33 -11.24 -12.53 -6.87
N GLY A 34 -10.51 -13.14 -5.94
CA GLY A 34 -9.44 -12.49 -5.20
C GLY A 34 -8.29 -12.04 -6.08
N LEU A 35 -7.36 -11.28 -5.51
CA LEU A 35 -6.15 -10.85 -6.19
C LEU A 35 -4.97 -11.78 -5.87
N VAL A 36 -4.05 -11.97 -6.83
CA VAL A 36 -2.84 -12.77 -6.63
C VAL A 36 -1.82 -11.94 -5.86
N GLY A 37 -1.26 -12.51 -4.80
CA GLY A 37 -0.19 -11.91 -4.00
C GLY A 37 0.18 -12.81 -2.83
N HIS A 38 1.28 -12.50 -2.16
CA HIS A 38 1.80 -13.26 -1.02
C HIS A 38 0.96 -13.04 0.26
N SER A 39 0.58 -11.77 0.54
CA SER A 39 -0.38 -11.37 1.57
C SER A 39 -1.83 -11.60 1.11
N ASP A 40 -2.80 -10.90 1.66
CA ASP A 40 -4.17 -10.85 1.16
C ASP A 40 -4.31 -10.07 -0.17
N ALA A 41 -3.21 -9.45 -0.66
CA ALA A 41 -3.11 -8.67 -1.89
C ALA A 41 -4.07 -7.47 -1.97
N ASP A 42 -4.30 -6.78 -0.84
CA ASP A 42 -5.05 -5.52 -0.83
C ASP A 42 -4.27 -4.42 -1.52
N VAL A 43 -4.52 -4.25 -2.81
CA VAL A 43 -3.84 -3.28 -3.69
C VAL A 43 -3.95 -1.83 -3.20
N ILE A 44 -5.00 -1.50 -2.42
CA ILE A 44 -5.18 -0.14 -1.88
C ILE A 44 -4.28 0.08 -0.67
N ALA A 45 -4.23 -0.88 0.26
CA ALA A 45 -3.36 -0.82 1.42
C ALA A 45 -1.88 -0.83 1.02
N HIS A 46 -1.50 -1.63 0.01
CA HIS A 46 -0.14 -1.67 -0.52
C HIS A 46 0.27 -0.33 -1.15
N ALA A 47 -0.57 0.26 -1.99
CA ALA A 47 -0.28 1.57 -2.58
C ALA A 47 -0.15 2.67 -1.49
N CYS A 48 -0.95 2.61 -0.42
CA CYS A 48 -0.81 3.51 0.73
C CYS A 48 0.54 3.32 1.44
N ALA A 49 0.95 2.06 1.66
CA ALA A 49 2.22 1.72 2.28
C ALA A 49 3.41 2.27 1.48
N ASP A 50 3.43 2.04 0.17
CA ASP A 50 4.46 2.55 -0.73
C ASP A 50 4.52 4.08 -0.76
N ALA A 51 3.35 4.74 -0.79
CA ALA A 51 3.30 6.20 -0.73
C ALA A 51 3.92 6.74 0.57
N LEU A 52 3.67 6.10 1.70
CA LEU A 52 4.21 6.50 3.00
C LEU A 52 5.72 6.24 3.09
N LEU A 53 6.18 5.05 2.74
CA LEU A 53 7.60 4.68 2.75
C LEU A 53 8.41 5.58 1.80
N GLY A 54 7.92 5.75 0.57
CA GLY A 54 8.56 6.59 -0.44
C GLY A 54 8.66 8.06 -0.03
N ALA A 55 7.66 8.61 0.69
CA ALA A 55 7.69 9.98 1.18
C ALA A 55 8.90 10.29 2.06
N VAL A 56 9.36 9.29 2.83
CA VAL A 56 10.45 9.45 3.80
C VAL A 56 11.75 8.73 3.40
N GLY A 57 11.75 8.05 2.24
CA GLY A 57 12.93 7.37 1.70
C GLY A 57 13.27 6.07 2.44
N LEU A 58 12.26 5.34 2.90
CA LEU A 58 12.41 4.06 3.60
C LEU A 58 12.18 2.83 2.69
N GLY A 59 12.41 2.97 1.39
CA GLY A 59 12.22 1.88 0.42
C GLY A 59 10.75 1.68 0.04
N ASP A 60 10.35 0.43 -0.16
CA ASP A 60 9.01 0.02 -0.56
C ASP A 60 8.47 -1.13 0.32
N ILE A 61 7.22 -1.50 0.08
CA ILE A 61 6.54 -2.58 0.83
C ILE A 61 7.22 -3.94 0.63
N GLY A 62 7.79 -4.21 -0.55
CA GLY A 62 8.48 -5.46 -0.85
C GLY A 62 9.81 -5.60 -0.12
N GLU A 63 10.53 -4.49 0.09
CA GLU A 63 11.74 -4.47 0.92
C GLU A 63 11.41 -4.69 2.40
N MET A 64 10.31 -4.11 2.90
CA MET A 64 9.92 -4.23 4.30
C MET A 64 9.28 -5.58 4.62
N PHE A 65 8.52 -6.15 3.68
CA PHE A 65 7.78 -7.41 3.84
C PHE A 65 8.02 -8.35 2.63
N PRO A 66 9.22 -8.91 2.50
CA PRO A 66 9.59 -9.71 1.33
C PRO A 66 8.70 -10.95 1.18
N ASP A 67 8.31 -11.24 -0.04
CA ASP A 67 7.48 -12.39 -0.42
C ASP A 67 8.20 -13.74 -0.21
N THR A 68 9.50 -13.71 0.01
CA THR A 68 10.31 -14.86 0.40
C THR A 68 10.19 -15.22 1.88
N ASP A 69 9.59 -14.37 2.70
CA ASP A 69 9.41 -14.59 4.13
C ASP A 69 7.99 -15.12 4.41
N GLU A 70 7.91 -16.39 4.78
CA GLU A 70 6.65 -17.10 5.08
C GLU A 70 5.80 -16.44 6.18
N ARG A 71 6.38 -15.59 7.04
CA ARG A 71 5.65 -14.85 8.08
C ARG A 71 4.56 -13.95 7.48
N TRP A 72 4.76 -13.50 6.24
CA TRP A 72 3.83 -12.59 5.57
C TRP A 72 2.84 -13.30 4.64
N ARG A 73 2.90 -14.62 4.57
CA ARG A 73 1.95 -15.39 3.77
C ARG A 73 0.53 -15.26 4.30
N GLY A 74 -0.36 -14.70 3.48
CA GLY A 74 -1.76 -14.44 3.84
C GLY A 74 -1.93 -13.35 4.91
N ALA A 75 -0.89 -12.54 5.16
CA ALA A 75 -0.98 -11.44 6.12
C ALA A 75 -2.07 -10.43 5.73
N ASP A 76 -2.74 -9.88 6.72
CA ASP A 76 -3.69 -8.77 6.59
C ASP A 76 -2.92 -7.50 6.22
N SER A 77 -3.18 -6.93 5.05
CA SER A 77 -2.47 -5.75 4.56
C SER A 77 -2.72 -4.48 5.38
N LEU A 78 -3.81 -4.38 6.13
CA LEU A 78 -3.98 -3.28 7.09
C LEU A 78 -3.03 -3.40 8.28
N THR A 79 -2.73 -4.63 8.70
CA THR A 79 -1.68 -4.87 9.73
C THR A 79 -0.31 -4.45 9.19
N LEU A 80 0.02 -4.80 7.93
CA LEU A 80 1.25 -4.34 7.29
C LEU A 80 1.31 -2.81 7.19
N LEU A 81 0.21 -2.18 6.81
CA LEU A 81 0.10 -0.72 6.72
C LEU A 81 0.30 -0.05 8.09
N THR A 82 -0.23 -0.63 9.16
CA THR A 82 -0.02 -0.13 10.53
C THR A 82 1.46 -0.23 10.94
N GLU A 83 2.15 -1.31 10.56
CA GLU A 83 3.58 -1.47 10.80
C GLU A 83 4.41 -0.42 10.03
N VAL A 84 4.03 -0.10 8.78
CA VAL A 84 4.63 0.99 8.02
C VAL A 84 4.49 2.32 8.76
N VAL A 85 3.30 2.64 9.29
CA VAL A 85 3.07 3.87 10.08
C VAL A 85 3.94 3.90 11.33
N SER A 86 4.07 2.76 12.04
CA SER A 86 5.00 2.65 13.18
C SER A 86 6.44 2.92 12.76
N ARG A 87 6.86 2.38 11.62
CA ARG A 87 8.19 2.62 11.06
C ARG A 87 8.43 4.10 10.72
N LEU A 88 7.44 4.79 10.17
CA LEU A 88 7.52 6.24 9.95
C LEU A 88 7.71 6.98 11.27
N ALA A 89 6.94 6.62 12.31
CA ALA A 89 7.03 7.26 13.64
C ALA A 89 8.42 7.09 14.27
N ASP A 90 9.03 5.90 14.16
CA ASP A 90 10.42 5.64 14.61
C ASP A 90 11.44 6.54 13.92
N HIS A 91 11.14 7.00 12.69
CA HIS A 91 11.97 7.92 11.93
C HIS A 91 11.54 9.40 12.07
N GLY A 92 10.64 9.70 13.01
CA GLY A 92 10.20 11.06 13.30
C GLY A 92 9.20 11.63 12.30
N TRP A 93 8.41 10.79 11.63
CA TRP A 93 7.38 11.19 10.67
C TRP A 93 6.02 10.63 11.02
N ARG A 94 4.97 11.33 10.59
CA ARG A 94 3.59 10.84 10.67
C ARG A 94 2.79 11.17 9.41
N PRO A 95 1.81 10.37 9.06
CA PRO A 95 0.86 10.68 7.99
C PRO A 95 0.04 11.94 8.33
N VAL A 96 -0.26 12.75 7.30
CA VAL A 96 -1.19 13.89 7.39
C VAL A 96 -2.48 13.55 6.66
N ASN A 97 -2.38 13.02 5.44
CA ASN A 97 -3.49 12.48 4.68
C ASN A 97 -2.99 11.57 3.54
N ILE A 98 -3.88 10.71 3.05
CA ILE A 98 -3.63 9.87 1.86
C ILE A 98 -4.82 9.98 0.91
N ASP A 99 -4.56 10.03 -0.38
CA ASP A 99 -5.57 10.04 -1.44
C ASP A 99 -5.32 8.91 -2.43
N CYS A 100 -6.31 8.01 -2.59
CA CYS A 100 -6.22 6.82 -3.43
C CYS A 100 -7.12 6.92 -4.65
N SER A 101 -6.59 6.52 -5.81
CA SER A 101 -7.32 6.33 -7.06
C SER A 101 -7.22 4.88 -7.52
N VAL A 102 -8.30 4.14 -7.38
CA VAL A 102 -8.40 2.72 -7.74
C VAL A 102 -8.93 2.60 -9.16
N VAL A 103 -8.23 1.86 -10.01
CA VAL A 103 -8.65 1.56 -11.39
C VAL A 103 -9.13 0.12 -11.45
N ALA A 104 -10.44 -0.06 -11.62
CA ALA A 104 -11.08 -1.37 -11.70
C ALA A 104 -12.35 -1.33 -12.55
N GLU A 105 -12.54 -2.31 -13.45
CA GLU A 105 -13.82 -2.50 -14.12
C GLU A 105 -14.87 -3.10 -13.17
N ARG A 106 -14.42 -3.95 -12.26
CA ARG A 106 -15.19 -4.61 -11.19
C ARG A 106 -14.29 -4.92 -10.00
N PRO A 107 -14.87 -5.06 -8.77
CA PRO A 107 -16.23 -4.78 -8.36
C PRO A 107 -16.54 -3.28 -8.27
N LYS A 108 -17.81 -2.92 -8.00
CA LYS A 108 -18.19 -1.53 -7.69
C LYS A 108 -17.74 -1.19 -6.27
N LEU A 109 -16.86 -0.19 -6.14
CA LEU A 109 -16.34 0.23 -4.83
C LEU A 109 -17.34 1.07 -4.03
N ALA A 110 -18.26 1.77 -4.71
CA ALA A 110 -19.14 2.76 -4.10
C ALA A 110 -19.92 2.25 -2.87
N PRO A 111 -20.49 1.03 -2.86
CA PRO A 111 -21.22 0.53 -1.69
C PRO A 111 -20.34 0.36 -0.44
N HIS A 112 -19.05 0.06 -0.63
CA HIS A 112 -18.10 -0.25 0.44
C HIS A 112 -17.16 0.90 0.77
N ARG A 113 -17.21 2.01 0.00
CA ARG A 113 -16.25 3.11 0.10
C ARG A 113 -16.12 3.69 1.50
N ALA A 114 -17.23 3.91 2.20
CA ALA A 114 -17.21 4.47 3.55
C ALA A 114 -16.45 3.55 4.52
N THR A 115 -16.67 2.25 4.44
CA THR A 115 -15.99 1.25 5.27
C THR A 115 -14.49 1.15 4.94
N MET A 116 -14.13 1.17 3.65
CA MET A 116 -12.72 1.21 3.23
C MET A 116 -12.00 2.45 3.77
N VAL A 117 -12.60 3.63 3.59
CA VAL A 117 -12.07 4.91 4.09
C VAL A 117 -11.85 4.84 5.61
N GLN A 118 -12.83 4.34 6.36
CA GLN A 118 -12.71 4.22 7.81
C GLN A 118 -11.57 3.29 8.21
N ARG A 119 -11.52 2.08 7.65
CA ARG A 119 -10.49 1.08 7.99
C ARG A 119 -9.07 1.54 7.65
N LEU A 120 -8.89 2.14 6.47
CA LEU A 120 -7.60 2.70 6.05
C LEU A 120 -7.20 3.89 6.94
N SER A 121 -8.15 4.75 7.30
CA SER A 121 -7.89 5.88 8.21
C SER A 121 -7.53 5.41 9.61
N ASP A 122 -8.19 4.37 10.12
CA ASP A 122 -7.86 3.77 11.41
C ASP A 122 -6.45 3.16 11.41
N ALA A 123 -6.08 2.45 10.33
CA ALA A 123 -4.76 1.83 10.20
C ALA A 123 -3.63 2.87 10.07
N THR A 124 -3.91 4.01 9.44
CA THR A 124 -2.89 5.05 9.20
C THR A 124 -2.87 6.16 10.26
N GLY A 125 -3.90 6.26 11.08
CA GLY A 125 -4.06 7.37 12.04
C GLY A 125 -4.27 8.72 11.36
N ALA A 126 -4.62 8.75 10.06
CA ALA A 126 -4.79 9.96 9.26
C ALA A 126 -5.97 9.81 8.28
N PRO A 127 -6.59 10.91 7.82
CA PRO A 127 -7.65 10.84 6.81
C PRO A 127 -7.18 10.18 5.52
N VAL A 128 -7.92 9.16 5.05
CA VAL A 128 -7.71 8.52 3.76
C VAL A 128 -8.93 8.74 2.89
N SER A 129 -8.73 9.08 1.62
CA SER A 129 -9.81 9.13 0.62
C SER A 129 -9.62 8.03 -0.44
N VAL A 130 -10.74 7.46 -0.91
CA VAL A 130 -10.74 6.41 -1.94
C VAL A 130 -11.68 6.80 -3.07
N LYS A 131 -11.14 6.86 -4.30
CA LYS A 131 -11.86 7.13 -5.54
C LYS A 131 -11.74 5.93 -6.46
N GLY A 132 -12.87 5.48 -7.02
CA GLY A 132 -12.89 4.47 -8.07
C GLY A 132 -12.89 5.09 -9.46
N ARG A 133 -12.19 4.48 -10.39
CA ARG A 133 -12.16 4.80 -11.83
C ARG A 133 -12.29 3.50 -12.62
N ARG A 134 -12.91 3.61 -13.79
CA ARG A 134 -12.87 2.53 -14.78
C ARG A 134 -11.69 2.75 -15.71
N ALA A 135 -11.18 1.69 -16.28
CA ALA A 135 -10.16 1.76 -17.33
C ALA A 135 -10.78 1.97 -18.74
N GLU A 136 -12.11 2.08 -18.81
CA GLU A 136 -12.86 2.36 -20.05
C GLU A 136 -12.53 1.39 -21.21
N GLY A 137 -12.31 0.11 -20.87
CA GLY A 137 -11.96 -0.92 -21.85
C GLY A 137 -10.49 -0.90 -22.31
N ILE A 138 -9.64 -0.02 -21.78
CA ILE A 138 -8.25 0.14 -22.22
C ILE A 138 -7.33 -0.86 -21.50
N GLY A 139 -6.55 -1.62 -22.28
CA GLY A 139 -5.50 -2.52 -21.77
C GLY A 139 -6.05 -3.69 -20.93
N GLY A 140 -5.18 -4.30 -20.13
CA GLY A 140 -5.52 -5.42 -19.24
C GLY A 140 -6.54 -5.05 -18.16
N LEU A 141 -6.39 -3.84 -17.58
CA LEU A 141 -7.35 -3.36 -16.59
C LEU A 141 -8.74 -3.18 -17.21
N GLY A 142 -8.85 -2.67 -18.44
CA GLY A 142 -10.10 -2.52 -19.17
C GLY A 142 -10.74 -3.85 -19.58
N ARG A 143 -9.95 -4.92 -19.70
CA ARG A 143 -10.44 -6.30 -19.89
C ARG A 143 -10.75 -7.01 -18.57
N ALA A 144 -10.66 -6.28 -17.44
CA ALA A 144 -10.89 -6.81 -16.10
C ALA A 144 -9.93 -7.97 -15.75
N GLU A 145 -8.64 -7.84 -16.09
CA GLU A 145 -7.61 -8.83 -15.75
C GLU A 145 -7.03 -8.62 -14.35
N GLY A 146 -7.28 -7.47 -13.72
CA GLY A 146 -6.80 -7.14 -12.38
C GLY A 146 -7.31 -5.76 -11.91
N ILE A 147 -6.71 -5.28 -10.83
CA ILE A 147 -6.98 -3.99 -10.20
C ILE A 147 -5.67 -3.27 -9.98
N ALA A 148 -5.64 -1.96 -10.19
CA ALA A 148 -4.52 -1.09 -9.85
C ALA A 148 -4.95 0.03 -8.90
N CYS A 149 -4.03 0.50 -8.07
CA CYS A 149 -4.22 1.63 -7.20
C CYS A 149 -3.03 2.59 -7.28
N PHE A 150 -3.33 3.87 -7.38
CA PHE A 150 -2.38 4.96 -7.16
C PHE A 150 -2.71 5.62 -5.82
N ALA A 151 -1.70 5.87 -5.00
CA ALA A 151 -1.83 6.60 -3.76
C ALA A 151 -0.87 7.78 -3.74
N SER A 152 -1.30 8.88 -3.12
CA SER A 152 -0.43 10.01 -2.79
C SER A 152 -0.57 10.29 -1.31
N ALA A 153 0.54 10.34 -0.58
CA ALA A 153 0.57 10.60 0.84
C ALA A 153 1.29 11.93 1.12
N LEU A 154 0.73 12.71 2.03
CA LEU A 154 1.42 13.80 2.69
C LEU A 154 1.83 13.34 4.09
N VAL A 155 3.08 13.56 4.43
CA VAL A 155 3.63 13.28 5.77
C VAL A 155 4.28 14.51 6.36
N GLU A 156 4.32 14.59 7.69
CA GLU A 156 4.99 15.68 8.40
C GLU A 156 5.97 15.17 9.46
N SER A 157 7.00 15.96 9.75
CA SER A 157 7.96 15.67 10.83
C SER A 157 7.32 15.86 12.21
N ILE A 158 7.57 14.92 13.13
CA ILE A 158 7.05 14.92 14.51
C ILE A 158 7.98 15.71 15.49
N GLY A 159 9.16 16.13 15.03
CA GLY A 159 10.17 16.79 15.87
C GLY A 159 10.62 18.14 15.33
N PRO A 160 11.53 18.84 16.03
CA PRO A 160 12.18 20.02 15.49
C PRO A 160 12.84 19.67 14.15
N ASP A 161 12.72 20.57 13.16
CA ASP A 161 13.14 20.36 11.78
C ASP A 161 14.47 19.60 11.66
N VAL A 162 14.39 18.33 11.34
CA VAL A 162 15.55 17.59 10.85
C VAL A 162 15.74 18.05 9.41
N VAL A 163 16.58 19.04 9.21
CA VAL A 163 17.04 19.42 7.87
C VAL A 163 17.72 18.19 7.30
N GLY A 164 17.01 17.51 6.36
CA GLY A 164 17.38 16.19 5.87
C GLY A 164 18.73 16.16 5.21
N THR A 165 19.63 15.38 5.77
CA THR A 165 20.62 14.68 4.97
C THR A 165 19.88 13.56 4.23
N PRO A 166 20.03 13.43 2.90
CA PRO A 166 19.54 12.26 2.20
C PRO A 166 20.16 11.04 2.86
N HIS A 167 19.31 10.09 3.31
CA HIS A 167 19.79 8.81 3.81
C HIS A 167 20.53 8.14 2.65
N ALA A 168 21.85 7.99 2.77
CA ALA A 168 22.60 7.14 1.86
C ALA A 168 22.10 5.70 2.08
N PRO A 169 21.79 4.95 1.02
CA PRO A 169 21.41 3.56 1.17
C PRO A 169 22.52 2.83 1.93
N ASP A 170 22.13 2.02 2.92
CA ASP A 170 23.06 1.17 3.67
C ASP A 170 23.87 0.36 2.66
N ALA A 171 25.20 0.47 2.74
CA ALA A 171 26.10 -0.26 1.87
C ALA A 171 25.83 -1.76 2.03
N PRO A 172 25.72 -2.53 0.92
CA PRO A 172 25.49 -3.95 1.00
C PRO A 172 26.61 -4.61 1.79
N THR A 173 26.24 -5.38 2.81
CA THR A 173 27.16 -6.19 3.61
C THR A 173 28.00 -7.08 2.67
N PRO A 174 29.34 -7.11 2.77
CA PRO A 174 30.17 -7.93 1.90
C PRO A 174 29.78 -9.41 2.06
N LYS A 175 29.36 -10.05 0.98
CA LYS A 175 29.22 -11.51 0.93
C LYS A 175 30.60 -12.12 1.10
N ASP A 176 30.81 -12.80 2.21
CA ASP A 176 32.04 -13.53 2.49
C ASP A 176 32.17 -14.70 1.50
N HIS A 177 32.93 -14.51 0.44
CA HIS A 177 33.34 -15.55 -0.49
C HIS A 177 34.51 -16.30 0.13
N ARG A 178 34.22 -17.27 1.01
CA ARG A 178 35.18 -18.30 1.36
C ARG A 178 34.74 -19.64 0.78
N SER A 179 35.51 -20.01 -0.23
CA SER A 179 35.83 -21.35 -0.84
C SER A 179 34.72 -22.39 -0.81
#